data_d30021e17f0d41da904fb826f1713528
#
_entry.id   d30021e17f0d41da904fb826f1713528
#
_cell.length_a   1.000
_cell.length_b   1.000
_cell.length_c   1.000
_cell.angle_alpha   90.00
_cell.angle_beta   90.00
_cell.angle_gamma   90.00
#
_symmetry.space_group_name_H-M   'P 1'
#
loop_
_entity.id
_entity.type
_entity.pdbx_description
1 polymer ?
#
loop_
_entity_poly.entity_id
_entity_poly.type
_entity_poly.pdbx_seq_one_letter_code
_entity_poly.pdbx_strand_id
1 'polypeptide(L)'
;MQYGICNLSIVPLRKEATDTSELVSQVLYGDIFKILEQRKNWSKIRLAFDSYEGWIDNKQYLETTEEQYKYLHKETPKLCIDLVEFIQDTNQQLHPIVLGSTLNALSILNHSHDGNIVEGKAPKENIIQSAFLYLNAPYLWGGKTPFGIDCSGFTQMVYKLNGYKLLRDASQQATQGEALSFIEESEPGDLAFFDNNEGVITHVGIIMKDNYIIHAHGKVRIDRLDHSGIYNVDKKMHTHKLRVIKKVI
;
A
#
# COMPACT_ATOMS: atom_id res chain seq x y z
N MET A 1 -6.01 -25.47 -6.67
CA MET A 1 -5.78 -24.23 -5.93
C MET A 1 -6.85 -23.27 -6.40
N GLN A 2 -7.49 -22.54 -5.48
CA GLN A 2 -8.55 -21.59 -5.81
C GLN A 2 -7.97 -20.18 -5.86
N TYR A 3 -8.61 -19.30 -6.59
CA TYR A 3 -8.17 -17.93 -6.83
C TYR A 3 -9.35 -16.96 -6.64
N GLY A 4 -9.07 -15.75 -6.24
CA GLY A 4 -10.08 -14.72 -6.03
C GLY A 4 -9.65 -13.36 -6.57
N ILE A 5 -10.65 -12.52 -6.75
CA ILE A 5 -10.51 -11.12 -7.15
C ILE A 5 -11.41 -10.25 -6.28
N CYS A 6 -10.88 -9.13 -5.81
CA CYS A 6 -11.66 -8.14 -5.07
C CYS A 6 -12.48 -7.29 -6.05
N ASN A 7 -13.80 -7.37 -5.96
CA ASN A 7 -14.74 -6.56 -6.75
C ASN A 7 -15.35 -5.40 -5.96
N LEU A 8 -14.90 -5.20 -4.72
CA LEU A 8 -15.36 -4.14 -3.81
C LEU A 8 -14.28 -3.06 -3.65
N SER A 9 -14.68 -1.88 -3.23
CA SER A 9 -13.82 -0.72 -3.05
C SER A 9 -12.63 -0.98 -2.14
N ILE A 10 -12.92 -1.33 -0.89
CA ILE A 10 -11.94 -1.54 0.19
C ILE A 10 -12.43 -2.68 1.06
N VAL A 11 -11.64 -3.72 1.20
CA VAL A 11 -11.97 -4.89 2.01
C VAL A 11 -10.91 -5.09 3.09
N PRO A 12 -11.29 -5.30 4.36
CA PRO A 12 -10.33 -5.56 5.42
C PRO A 12 -9.68 -6.94 5.26
N LEU A 13 -8.37 -6.98 5.39
CA LEU A 13 -7.60 -8.21 5.55
C LEU A 13 -7.27 -8.38 7.03
N ARG A 14 -7.76 -9.46 7.63
CA ARG A 14 -7.67 -9.73 9.06
C ARG A 14 -6.56 -10.72 9.37
N LYS A 15 -6.00 -10.62 10.58
CA LYS A 15 -5.01 -11.57 11.10
C LYS A 15 -5.61 -12.95 11.32
N GLU A 16 -6.85 -13.00 11.80
CA GLU A 16 -7.61 -14.22 12.09
C GLU A 16 -9.01 -14.14 11.47
N ALA A 17 -9.68 -15.30 11.33
CA ALA A 17 -10.98 -15.47 10.69
C ALA A 17 -12.16 -14.94 11.57
N THR A 18 -12.15 -13.66 11.90
CA THR A 18 -13.19 -12.98 12.68
C THR A 18 -13.18 -11.48 12.48
N ASP A 19 -14.34 -10.81 12.52
CA ASP A 19 -14.49 -9.36 12.36
C ASP A 19 -13.79 -8.55 13.46
N THR A 20 -13.60 -9.11 14.64
CA THR A 20 -12.95 -8.45 15.78
C THR A 20 -11.42 -8.60 15.78
N SER A 21 -10.85 -9.34 14.82
CA SER A 21 -9.41 -9.54 14.71
C SER A 21 -8.71 -8.26 14.20
N GLU A 22 -7.41 -8.18 14.48
CA GLU A 22 -6.54 -7.12 13.99
C GLU A 22 -6.68 -6.93 12.47
N LEU A 23 -6.85 -5.68 12.04
CA LEU A 23 -6.70 -5.27 10.66
C LEU A 23 -5.21 -5.26 10.32
N VAL A 24 -4.74 -6.19 9.47
CA VAL A 24 -3.32 -6.28 9.10
C VAL A 24 -3.03 -5.64 7.75
N SER A 25 -4.04 -5.56 6.87
CA SER A 25 -3.95 -4.88 5.57
C SER A 25 -5.35 -4.63 5.00
N GLN A 26 -5.40 -4.03 3.83
CA GLN A 26 -6.62 -3.89 3.02
C GLN A 26 -6.41 -4.48 1.63
N VAL A 27 -7.48 -5.06 1.07
CA VAL A 27 -7.57 -5.52 -0.32
C VAL A 27 -8.39 -4.49 -1.07
N LEU A 28 -7.85 -3.96 -2.14
CA LEU A 28 -8.52 -2.92 -2.94
C LEU A 28 -9.16 -3.54 -4.18
N TYR A 29 -10.07 -2.80 -4.80
CA TYR A 29 -10.69 -3.21 -6.06
C TYR A 29 -9.64 -3.65 -7.09
N GLY A 30 -9.91 -4.80 -7.71
CA GLY A 30 -9.05 -5.41 -8.73
C GLY A 30 -7.83 -6.16 -8.20
N ASP A 31 -7.55 -6.12 -6.90
CA ASP A 31 -6.50 -6.95 -6.32
C ASP A 31 -6.87 -8.43 -6.45
N ILE A 32 -5.91 -9.24 -6.94
CA ILE A 32 -6.05 -10.69 -7.13
C ILE A 32 -5.24 -11.46 -6.09
N PHE A 33 -5.68 -12.67 -5.77
CA PHE A 33 -5.05 -13.47 -4.72
C PHE A 33 -5.28 -14.97 -4.91
N LYS A 34 -4.45 -15.77 -4.25
CA LYS A 34 -4.65 -17.21 -4.07
C LYS A 34 -5.41 -17.47 -2.79
N ILE A 35 -6.35 -18.41 -2.83
CA ILE A 35 -7.05 -18.91 -1.64
C ILE A 35 -6.25 -20.11 -1.13
N LEU A 36 -5.71 -19.98 0.08
CA LEU A 36 -4.87 -20.99 0.73
C LEU A 36 -5.68 -21.95 1.58
N GLU A 37 -6.73 -21.42 2.25
CA GLU A 37 -7.65 -22.15 3.10
C GLU A 37 -9.03 -21.51 2.98
N GLN A 38 -10.09 -22.30 2.91
CA GLN A 38 -11.47 -21.82 2.90
C GLN A 38 -12.26 -22.45 4.04
N ARG A 39 -12.89 -21.61 4.85
CA ARG A 39 -13.83 -21.97 5.92
C ARG A 39 -15.24 -21.52 5.56
N LYS A 40 -16.22 -21.85 6.40
CA LYS A 40 -17.63 -21.52 6.17
C LYS A 40 -17.88 -20.06 5.77
N ASN A 41 -17.22 -19.10 6.46
CA ASN A 41 -17.44 -17.67 6.26
C ASN A 41 -16.18 -16.91 5.88
N TRP A 42 -15.00 -17.50 5.98
CA TRP A 42 -13.71 -16.84 5.86
C TRP A 42 -12.77 -17.63 4.97
N SER A 43 -11.95 -16.92 4.21
CA SER A 43 -10.86 -17.49 3.42
C SER A 43 -9.52 -16.90 3.83
N LYS A 44 -8.52 -17.75 4.04
CA LYS A 44 -7.12 -17.31 4.14
C LYS A 44 -6.59 -17.12 2.73
N ILE A 45 -6.11 -15.93 2.44
CA ILE A 45 -5.65 -15.56 1.11
C ILE A 45 -4.18 -15.14 1.13
N ARG A 46 -3.54 -15.20 -0.06
CA ARG A 46 -2.23 -14.62 -0.32
C ARG A 46 -2.35 -13.67 -1.49
N LEU A 47 -2.13 -12.37 -1.25
CA LEU A 47 -2.18 -11.34 -2.29
C LEU A 47 -1.12 -11.58 -3.37
N ALA A 48 -1.46 -11.32 -4.63
CA ALA A 48 -0.53 -11.46 -5.76
C ALA A 48 0.53 -10.36 -5.77
N PHE A 49 0.19 -9.16 -5.27
CA PHE A 49 1.06 -8.00 -5.29
C PHE A 49 2.31 -8.18 -4.42
N ASP A 50 2.15 -8.52 -3.15
CA ASP A 50 3.22 -8.54 -2.15
C ASP A 50 3.38 -9.88 -1.41
N SER A 51 2.57 -10.87 -1.77
CA SER A 51 2.47 -12.18 -1.12
C SER A 51 2.01 -12.11 0.35
N TYR A 52 1.44 -11.00 0.78
CA TYR A 52 0.93 -10.85 2.13
C TYR A 52 -0.28 -11.75 2.37
N GLU A 53 -0.34 -12.35 3.57
CA GLU A 53 -1.38 -13.30 3.94
C GLU A 53 -2.30 -12.73 5.01
N GLY A 54 -3.56 -13.12 4.95
CA GLY A 54 -4.56 -12.81 5.97
C GLY A 54 -5.90 -13.43 5.63
N TRP A 55 -6.90 -13.11 6.43
CA TRP A 55 -8.26 -13.62 6.31
C TRP A 55 -9.20 -12.56 5.74
N ILE A 56 -10.04 -12.97 4.78
CA ILE A 56 -11.08 -12.17 4.13
C ILE A 56 -12.44 -12.88 4.29
N ASP A 57 -13.53 -12.12 4.46
CA ASP A 57 -14.89 -12.67 4.45
C ASP A 57 -15.24 -13.18 3.05
N ASN A 58 -15.81 -14.39 2.95
CA ASN A 58 -16.18 -15.02 1.68
C ASN A 58 -17.21 -14.22 0.86
N LYS A 59 -17.93 -13.28 1.48
CA LYS A 59 -18.90 -12.39 0.80
C LYS A 59 -18.21 -11.19 0.12
N GLN A 60 -16.91 -10.97 0.33
CA GLN A 60 -16.21 -9.75 -0.05
C GLN A 60 -15.25 -9.93 -1.23
N TYR A 61 -15.39 -11.02 -1.97
CA TYR A 61 -14.64 -11.25 -3.20
C TYR A 61 -15.42 -12.16 -4.16
N LEU A 62 -14.96 -12.23 -5.39
CA LEU A 62 -15.42 -13.21 -6.38
C LEU A 62 -14.31 -14.23 -6.65
N GLU A 63 -14.72 -15.49 -6.81
CA GLU A 63 -13.80 -16.53 -7.29
C GLU A 63 -13.47 -16.28 -8.76
N THR A 64 -12.23 -16.60 -9.14
CA THR A 64 -11.75 -16.48 -10.52
C THR A 64 -11.02 -17.76 -10.93
N THR A 65 -10.89 -17.97 -12.25
CA THR A 65 -10.19 -19.13 -12.76
C THR A 65 -8.67 -18.99 -12.64
N GLU A 66 -7.95 -20.10 -12.65
CA GLU A 66 -6.49 -20.08 -12.69
C GLU A 66 -5.95 -19.35 -13.93
N GLU A 67 -6.63 -19.50 -15.07
CA GLU A 67 -6.26 -18.85 -16.32
C GLU A 67 -6.38 -17.32 -16.20
N GLN A 68 -7.52 -16.83 -15.70
CA GLN A 68 -7.74 -15.40 -15.45
C GLN A 68 -6.74 -14.83 -14.44
N TYR A 69 -6.48 -15.55 -13.33
CA TYR A 69 -5.48 -15.16 -12.36
C TYR A 69 -4.08 -15.03 -12.99
N LYS A 70 -3.65 -16.02 -13.76
CA LYS A 70 -2.35 -16.02 -14.45
C LYS A 70 -2.25 -14.91 -15.49
N TYR A 71 -3.32 -14.64 -16.21
CA TYR A 71 -3.41 -13.54 -17.16
C TYR A 71 -3.21 -12.19 -16.43
N LEU A 72 -4.04 -11.89 -15.44
CA LEU A 72 -3.96 -10.64 -14.67
C LEU A 72 -2.61 -10.45 -13.95
N HIS A 73 -2.03 -11.55 -13.45
CA HIS A 73 -0.74 -11.49 -12.73
C HIS A 73 0.45 -11.13 -13.64
N LYS A 74 0.35 -11.38 -14.95
CA LYS A 74 1.41 -11.05 -15.93
C LYS A 74 1.28 -9.64 -16.51
N GLU A 75 0.07 -9.08 -16.48
CA GLU A 75 -0.18 -7.76 -17.03
C GLU A 75 0.51 -6.66 -16.21
N THR A 76 0.96 -5.61 -16.89
CA THR A 76 1.39 -4.38 -16.22
C THR A 76 0.20 -3.78 -15.48
N PRO A 77 0.32 -3.48 -14.18
CA PRO A 77 -0.79 -2.91 -13.43
C PRO A 77 -1.23 -1.55 -13.97
N LYS A 78 -2.52 -1.42 -14.24
CA LYS A 78 -3.23 -0.17 -14.50
C LYS A 78 -3.91 0.26 -13.22
N LEU A 79 -3.58 1.44 -12.72
CA LEU A 79 -4.03 1.90 -11.41
C LEU A 79 -4.84 3.18 -11.53
N CYS A 80 -5.95 3.25 -10.80
CA CYS A 80 -6.69 4.48 -10.60
C CYS A 80 -5.83 5.49 -9.84
N ILE A 81 -5.74 6.75 -10.31
CA ILE A 81 -5.00 7.83 -9.64
C ILE A 81 -5.91 8.91 -9.06
N ASP A 82 -7.21 8.79 -9.21
CA ASP A 82 -8.17 9.64 -8.54
C ASP A 82 -8.32 9.23 -7.06
N LEU A 83 -8.50 10.19 -6.17
CA LEU A 83 -8.70 9.89 -4.73
C LEU A 83 -9.91 9.01 -4.50
N VAL A 84 -11.00 9.31 -5.21
CA VAL A 84 -12.22 8.52 -5.34
C VAL A 84 -12.69 8.62 -6.77
N GLU A 85 -13.05 7.49 -7.37
CA GLU A 85 -13.67 7.41 -8.67
C GLU A 85 -14.71 6.28 -8.69
N PHE A 86 -15.46 6.14 -9.76
CA PHE A 86 -16.47 5.10 -9.90
C PHE A 86 -16.15 4.17 -11.05
N ILE A 87 -16.45 2.91 -10.83
CA ILE A 87 -16.64 1.94 -11.90
C ILE A 87 -18.14 1.75 -12.11
N GLN A 88 -18.54 1.39 -13.31
CA GLN A 88 -19.93 1.10 -13.65
C GLN A 88 -20.09 -0.35 -14.06
N ASP A 89 -21.07 -1.06 -13.48
CA ASP A 89 -21.39 -2.44 -13.86
C ASP A 89 -22.36 -2.49 -15.07
N THR A 90 -22.69 -3.70 -15.52
CA THR A 90 -23.60 -3.93 -16.65
C THR A 90 -25.04 -3.45 -16.40
N ASN A 91 -25.44 -3.24 -15.15
CA ASN A 91 -26.72 -2.70 -14.76
C ASN A 91 -26.70 -1.18 -14.59
N GLN A 92 -25.61 -0.51 -15.01
CA GLN A 92 -25.38 0.92 -14.86
C GLN A 92 -25.29 1.39 -13.39
N GLN A 93 -24.99 0.48 -12.46
CA GLN A 93 -24.76 0.85 -11.07
C GLN A 93 -23.32 1.31 -10.88
N LEU A 94 -23.17 2.39 -10.12
CA LEU A 94 -21.87 2.97 -9.80
C LEU A 94 -21.34 2.37 -8.50
N HIS A 95 -20.09 1.89 -8.53
CA HIS A 95 -19.37 1.38 -7.38
C HIS A 95 -18.14 2.25 -7.13
N PRO A 96 -17.96 2.84 -5.95
CA PRO A 96 -16.79 3.66 -5.67
C PRO A 96 -15.53 2.82 -5.60
N ILE A 97 -14.44 3.35 -6.15
CA ILE A 97 -13.08 2.84 -5.99
C ILE A 97 -12.17 3.95 -5.51
N VAL A 98 -10.98 3.62 -5.06
CA VAL A 98 -10.05 4.57 -4.46
C VAL A 98 -8.70 4.56 -5.14
N LEU A 99 -7.90 5.58 -4.88
CA LEU A 99 -6.51 5.72 -5.31
C LEU A 99 -5.73 4.42 -5.12
N GLY A 100 -5.10 3.93 -6.19
CA GLY A 100 -4.32 2.69 -6.21
C GLY A 100 -5.13 1.41 -6.43
N SER A 101 -6.45 1.49 -6.67
CA SER A 101 -7.26 0.37 -7.16
C SER A 101 -6.73 -0.14 -8.50
N THR A 102 -6.75 -1.45 -8.72
CA THR A 102 -6.19 -2.11 -9.92
C THR A 102 -7.29 -2.33 -10.97
N LEU A 103 -7.09 -1.81 -12.18
CA LEU A 103 -8.12 -1.76 -13.23
C LEU A 103 -7.99 -2.87 -14.29
N ASN A 104 -6.96 -3.72 -14.23
CA ASN A 104 -6.74 -4.77 -15.24
C ASN A 104 -7.90 -5.77 -15.33
N ALA A 105 -8.69 -5.92 -14.28
CA ALA A 105 -9.79 -6.87 -14.22
C ALA A 105 -11.14 -6.34 -14.71
N LEU A 106 -11.23 -5.10 -15.20
CA LEU A 106 -12.48 -4.47 -15.63
C LEU A 106 -13.27 -5.36 -16.62
N SER A 107 -12.61 -5.90 -17.64
CA SER A 107 -13.25 -6.76 -18.63
C SER A 107 -13.74 -8.10 -18.05
N ILE A 108 -13.00 -8.68 -17.10
CA ILE A 108 -13.39 -9.94 -16.44
C ILE A 108 -14.60 -9.72 -15.52
N LEU A 109 -14.65 -8.57 -14.86
CA LEU A 109 -15.74 -8.17 -13.96
C LEU A 109 -16.93 -7.56 -14.72
N ASN A 110 -16.82 -7.35 -16.04
CA ASN A 110 -17.79 -6.63 -16.87
C ASN A 110 -18.08 -5.22 -16.33
N HIS A 111 -17.04 -4.51 -15.92
CA HIS A 111 -17.11 -3.13 -15.45
C HIS A 111 -16.45 -2.18 -16.45
N SER A 112 -16.89 -0.91 -16.45
CA SER A 112 -16.24 0.20 -17.17
C SER A 112 -15.68 1.23 -16.19
N HIS A 113 -14.72 2.03 -16.65
CA HIS A 113 -14.06 3.08 -15.89
C HIS A 113 -13.67 4.22 -16.83
N ASP A 114 -13.99 5.46 -16.45
CA ASP A 114 -13.75 6.67 -17.26
C ASP A 114 -12.76 7.65 -16.58
N GLY A 115 -12.25 7.32 -15.36
CA GLY A 115 -11.34 8.16 -14.59
C GLY A 115 -9.87 8.09 -15.07
N ASN A 116 -9.00 8.72 -14.31
CA ASN A 116 -7.58 8.82 -14.62
C ASN A 116 -6.82 7.54 -14.25
N ILE A 117 -5.88 7.15 -15.11
CA ILE A 117 -5.12 5.89 -14.99
C ILE A 117 -3.62 6.18 -15.08
N VAL A 118 -2.84 5.45 -14.29
CA VAL A 118 -1.39 5.33 -14.44
C VAL A 118 -1.00 3.88 -14.73
N GLU A 119 0.00 3.70 -15.57
CA GLU A 119 0.53 2.39 -15.96
C GLU A 119 2.05 2.43 -16.09
N GLY A 120 2.72 1.34 -15.72
CA GLY A 120 4.16 1.19 -15.88
C GLY A 120 4.98 1.90 -14.81
N LYS A 121 6.30 1.98 -15.06
CA LYS A 121 7.27 2.59 -14.15
C LYS A 121 7.44 4.07 -14.43
N ALA A 122 7.28 4.88 -13.40
CA ALA A 122 7.56 6.30 -13.41
C ALA A 122 9.00 6.60 -12.94
N PRO A 123 9.59 7.75 -13.32
CA PRO A 123 10.84 8.23 -12.75
C PRO A 123 10.76 8.43 -11.23
N LYS A 124 11.91 8.28 -10.53
CA LYS A 124 12.01 8.40 -9.05
C LYS A 124 11.46 9.72 -8.53
N GLU A 125 11.62 10.79 -9.29
CA GLU A 125 11.15 12.14 -8.95
C GLU A 125 9.64 12.21 -8.72
N ASN A 126 8.86 11.31 -9.33
CA ASN A 126 7.41 11.26 -9.18
C ASN A 126 6.96 10.69 -7.82
N ILE A 127 7.85 10.00 -7.10
CA ILE A 127 7.55 9.42 -5.77
C ILE A 127 7.01 10.49 -4.82
N ILE A 128 7.67 11.66 -4.79
CA ILE A 128 7.26 12.74 -3.88
C ILE A 128 5.90 13.33 -4.29
N GLN A 129 5.64 13.48 -5.59
CA GLN A 129 4.34 13.95 -6.07
C GLN A 129 3.22 12.98 -5.69
N SER A 130 3.45 11.67 -5.86
CA SER A 130 2.49 10.64 -5.44
C SER A 130 2.29 10.60 -3.92
N ALA A 131 3.35 10.87 -3.13
CA ALA A 131 3.26 10.95 -1.68
C ALA A 131 2.34 12.09 -1.22
N PHE A 132 2.34 13.23 -1.91
CA PHE A 132 1.47 14.37 -1.60
C PHE A 132 -0.02 14.07 -1.79
N LEU A 133 -0.40 13.08 -2.62
CA LEU A 133 -1.80 12.66 -2.76
C LEU A 133 -2.39 12.13 -1.43
N TYR A 134 -1.53 11.66 -0.54
CA TYR A 134 -1.92 11.15 0.78
C TYR A 134 -1.74 12.17 1.91
N LEU A 135 -1.24 13.39 1.64
CA LEU A 135 -0.97 14.38 2.69
C LEU A 135 -2.24 14.65 3.51
N ASN A 136 -2.12 14.62 4.84
CA ASN A 136 -3.18 14.71 5.83
C ASN A 136 -4.15 13.51 5.89
N ALA A 137 -3.94 12.42 5.13
CA ALA A 137 -4.69 11.18 5.33
C ALA A 137 -4.53 10.71 6.80
N PRO A 138 -5.63 10.34 7.50
CA PRO A 138 -5.55 9.92 8.89
C PRO A 138 -4.78 8.61 9.03
N TYR A 139 -4.09 8.45 10.17
CA TYR A 139 -3.42 7.19 10.49
C TYR A 139 -4.45 6.10 10.80
N LEU A 140 -4.32 4.96 10.14
CA LEU A 140 -5.09 3.76 10.42
C LEU A 140 -4.16 2.54 10.35
N TRP A 141 -4.01 1.83 11.46
CA TRP A 141 -3.25 0.57 11.48
C TRP A 141 -3.83 -0.42 10.46
N GLY A 142 -2.98 -1.00 9.60
CA GLY A 142 -3.40 -1.88 8.51
C GLY A 142 -3.98 -1.16 7.29
N GLY A 143 -4.13 0.16 7.32
CA GLY A 143 -4.72 0.94 6.23
C GLY A 143 -3.83 1.10 5.00
N LYS A 144 -4.47 1.24 3.83
CA LYS A 144 -3.81 1.44 2.51
C LYS A 144 -4.47 2.51 1.65
N THR A 145 -5.35 3.33 2.21
CA THR A 145 -6.16 4.29 1.43
C THR A 145 -6.00 5.73 1.92
N PRO A 146 -6.35 6.73 1.10
CA PRO A 146 -6.35 8.13 1.55
C PRO A 146 -7.29 8.41 2.75
N PHE A 147 -8.21 7.48 3.06
CA PHE A 147 -9.17 7.59 4.18
C PHE A 147 -8.66 6.94 5.46
N GLY A 148 -7.51 6.29 5.41
CA GLY A 148 -6.83 5.68 6.53
C GLY A 148 -5.65 4.86 6.07
N ILE A 149 -4.44 5.21 6.56
CA ILE A 149 -3.20 4.61 6.08
C ILE A 149 -2.17 4.50 7.20
N ASP A 150 -1.46 3.36 7.29
CA ASP A 150 -0.30 3.25 8.18
C ASP A 150 1.01 3.61 7.48
N CYS A 151 2.12 3.60 8.21
CA CYS A 151 3.41 4.06 7.69
C CYS A 151 3.91 3.22 6.49
N SER A 152 3.85 1.90 6.58
CA SER A 152 4.31 1.00 5.53
C SER A 152 3.28 0.84 4.39
N GLY A 153 1.98 0.94 4.69
CA GLY A 153 0.93 1.06 3.69
C GLY A 153 1.09 2.31 2.84
N PHE A 154 1.44 3.44 3.46
CA PHE A 154 1.73 4.70 2.77
C PHE A 154 2.90 4.55 1.79
N THR A 155 4.06 4.08 2.25
CA THR A 155 5.22 3.89 1.37
C THR A 155 4.92 2.86 0.28
N GLN A 156 4.23 1.74 0.62
CA GLN A 156 3.84 0.71 -0.34
C GLN A 156 2.96 1.29 -1.46
N MET A 157 1.93 2.06 -1.10
CA MET A 157 0.98 2.60 -2.10
C MET A 157 1.63 3.69 -2.97
N VAL A 158 2.47 4.55 -2.40
CA VAL A 158 3.22 5.55 -3.16
C VAL A 158 4.13 4.87 -4.19
N TYR A 159 4.86 3.83 -3.80
CA TYR A 159 5.71 3.09 -4.72
C TYR A 159 4.88 2.30 -5.76
N LYS A 160 3.74 1.69 -5.35
CA LYS A 160 2.81 1.00 -6.27
C LYS A 160 2.33 1.92 -7.38
N LEU A 161 1.92 3.16 -7.06
CA LEU A 161 1.49 4.16 -8.04
C LEU A 161 2.57 4.54 -9.06
N ASN A 162 3.84 4.36 -8.70
CA ASN A 162 4.99 4.61 -9.57
C ASN A 162 5.53 3.33 -10.23
N GLY A 163 4.80 2.21 -10.15
CA GLY A 163 5.16 0.94 -10.79
C GLY A 163 6.26 0.15 -10.08
N TYR A 164 6.53 0.46 -8.81
CA TYR A 164 7.50 -0.26 -7.98
C TYR A 164 6.81 -1.07 -6.89
N LYS A 165 7.44 -2.17 -6.48
CA LYS A 165 6.86 -3.12 -5.55
C LYS A 165 7.57 -3.08 -4.21
N LEU A 166 6.83 -2.77 -3.14
CA LEU A 166 7.26 -2.91 -1.77
C LEU A 166 6.45 -4.00 -1.07
N LEU A 167 7.07 -4.65 -0.09
CA LEU A 167 6.39 -5.56 0.84
C LEU A 167 5.47 -4.77 1.79
N ARG A 168 4.63 -5.46 2.55
CA ARG A 168 3.57 -4.79 3.33
C ARG A 168 4.07 -4.15 4.62
N ASP A 169 4.86 -4.87 5.41
CA ASP A 169 5.29 -4.40 6.73
C ASP A 169 6.60 -3.60 6.66
N ALA A 170 6.77 -2.60 7.52
CA ALA A 170 7.97 -1.79 7.56
C ALA A 170 9.25 -2.63 7.74
N SER A 171 9.20 -3.66 8.59
CA SER A 171 10.31 -4.60 8.80
C SER A 171 10.66 -5.39 7.55
N GLN A 172 9.65 -5.77 6.75
CA GLN A 172 9.87 -6.44 5.46
C GLN A 172 10.42 -5.47 4.42
N GLN A 173 9.91 -4.23 4.33
CA GLN A 173 10.41 -3.20 3.42
C GLN A 173 11.89 -2.88 3.71
N ALA A 174 12.30 -2.86 4.96
CA ALA A 174 13.70 -2.64 5.35
C ALA A 174 14.68 -3.72 4.83
N THR A 175 14.17 -4.88 4.37
CA THR A 175 15.00 -5.91 3.71
C THR A 175 15.21 -5.66 2.23
N GLN A 176 14.47 -4.71 1.63
CA GLN A 176 14.54 -4.39 0.20
C GLN A 176 15.52 -3.24 -0.07
N GLY A 177 16.07 -3.22 -1.27
CA GLY A 177 16.98 -2.16 -1.72
C GLY A 177 18.35 -2.18 -1.07
N GLU A 178 19.17 -1.20 -1.43
CA GLU A 178 20.54 -1.01 -0.96
C GLU A 178 20.56 -0.12 0.29
N ALA A 179 21.36 -0.50 1.29
CA ALA A 179 21.53 0.31 2.48
C ALA A 179 22.54 1.45 2.22
N LEU A 180 22.18 2.67 2.59
CA LEU A 180 23.08 3.82 2.57
C LEU A 180 23.76 3.97 3.92
N SER A 181 25.04 4.39 3.90
CA SER A 181 25.84 4.56 5.11
C SER A 181 25.56 5.88 5.81
N PHE A 182 25.26 6.92 5.03
CA PHE A 182 25.04 8.29 5.53
C PHE A 182 23.77 8.88 4.97
N ILE A 183 23.14 9.77 5.75
CA ILE A 183 21.92 10.47 5.33
C ILE A 183 22.17 11.38 4.14
N GLU A 184 23.40 11.91 4.00
CA GLU A 184 23.82 12.78 2.90
C GLU A 184 23.89 12.06 1.54
N GLU A 185 23.94 10.74 1.55
CA GLU A 185 23.88 9.91 0.32
C GLU A 185 22.45 9.71 -0.18
N SER A 186 21.46 10.03 0.66
CA SER A 186 20.06 9.80 0.32
C SER A 186 19.53 10.88 -0.63
N GLU A 187 18.60 10.44 -1.47
CA GLU A 187 17.90 11.28 -2.42
C GLU A 187 16.39 11.30 -2.11
N PRO A 188 15.65 12.31 -2.56
CA PRO A 188 14.19 12.30 -2.49
C PRO A 188 13.61 11.03 -3.11
N GLY A 189 12.73 10.38 -2.38
CA GLY A 189 12.16 9.10 -2.77
C GLY A 189 12.78 7.89 -2.08
N ASP A 190 13.96 8.00 -1.44
CA ASP A 190 14.52 6.94 -0.63
C ASP A 190 13.72 6.73 0.66
N LEU A 191 13.87 5.56 1.27
CA LEU A 191 13.15 5.17 2.49
C LEU A 191 14.04 5.26 3.72
N ALA A 192 13.54 5.92 4.78
CA ALA A 192 14.13 5.88 6.10
C ALA A 192 13.31 4.99 7.02
N PHE A 193 14.00 4.09 7.74
CA PHE A 193 13.42 3.12 8.67
C PHE A 193 13.85 3.41 10.08
N PHE A 194 12.92 3.23 11.02
CA PHE A 194 13.08 3.57 12.42
C PHE A 194 12.77 2.38 13.30
N ASP A 195 13.58 2.19 14.33
CA ASP A 195 13.44 1.08 15.26
C ASP A 195 12.87 1.52 16.62
N ASN A 196 12.39 0.53 17.35
CA ASN A 196 12.10 0.66 18.79
C ASN A 196 13.38 0.41 19.61
N ASN A 197 13.25 0.48 20.94
CA ASN A 197 14.38 0.26 21.85
C ASN A 197 14.96 -1.16 21.80
N GLU A 198 14.26 -2.11 21.20
CA GLU A 198 14.70 -3.50 21.01
C GLU A 198 15.37 -3.73 19.64
N GLY A 199 15.51 -2.69 18.83
CA GLY A 199 16.09 -2.75 17.48
C GLY A 199 15.15 -3.32 16.40
N VAL A 200 13.85 -3.46 16.70
CA VAL A 200 12.86 -3.92 15.75
C VAL A 200 12.35 -2.74 14.93
N ILE A 201 12.38 -2.85 13.60
CA ILE A 201 11.82 -1.84 12.71
C ILE A 201 10.30 -1.76 12.91
N THR A 202 9.83 -0.58 13.30
CA THR A 202 8.41 -0.31 13.59
C THR A 202 7.84 0.83 12.76
N HIS A 203 8.68 1.62 12.07
CA HIS A 203 8.21 2.77 11.32
C HIS A 203 9.06 3.00 10.07
N VAL A 204 8.45 3.66 9.06
CA VAL A 204 9.07 4.01 7.79
C VAL A 204 8.49 5.31 7.26
N GLY A 205 9.30 6.06 6.51
CA GLY A 205 8.89 7.25 5.77
C GLY A 205 9.71 7.44 4.50
N ILE A 206 9.26 8.35 3.65
CA ILE A 206 9.89 8.72 2.38
C ILE A 206 10.71 9.99 2.58
N ILE A 207 11.99 9.93 2.25
CA ILE A 207 12.92 11.07 2.33
C ILE A 207 12.54 12.11 1.26
N MET A 208 12.56 13.36 1.64
CA MET A 208 12.35 14.53 0.80
C MET A 208 13.64 15.38 0.72
N LYS A 209 13.64 16.40 -0.12
CA LYS A 209 14.73 17.39 -0.15
C LYS A 209 14.89 18.12 1.19
N ASP A 210 16.07 18.67 1.41
CA ASP A 210 16.38 19.59 2.50
C ASP A 210 16.14 19.01 3.91
N ASN A 211 16.44 17.70 4.08
CA ASN A 211 16.31 16.98 5.33
C ASN A 211 14.88 16.96 5.88
N TYR A 212 13.90 16.81 5.00
CA TYR A 212 12.52 16.53 5.36
C TYR A 212 12.17 15.06 5.09
N ILE A 213 11.14 14.60 5.77
CA ILE A 213 10.55 13.28 5.60
C ILE A 213 9.03 13.38 5.59
N ILE A 214 8.37 12.67 4.67
CA ILE A 214 6.93 12.49 4.66
C ILE A 214 6.61 11.08 5.15
N HIS A 215 5.77 10.97 6.17
CA HIS A 215 5.44 9.71 6.84
C HIS A 215 4.05 9.75 7.49
N ALA A 216 3.49 8.56 7.81
CA ALA A 216 2.20 8.46 8.49
C ALA A 216 2.40 8.28 10.01
N HIS A 217 2.12 9.35 10.79
CA HIS A 217 2.13 9.36 12.25
C HIS A 217 1.04 10.27 12.79
N GLY A 218 -0.06 9.67 13.27
CA GLY A 218 -1.32 10.36 13.54
C GLY A 218 -2.08 10.73 12.27
N LYS A 219 -1.37 11.23 11.28
CA LYS A 219 -1.77 11.47 9.89
C LYS A 219 -0.53 11.41 9.00
N VAL A 220 -0.70 11.38 7.69
CA VAL A 220 0.42 11.63 6.76
C VAL A 220 0.85 13.08 6.91
N ARG A 221 2.11 13.28 7.27
CA ARG A 221 2.68 14.57 7.64
C ARG A 221 4.13 14.71 7.21
N ILE A 222 4.63 15.92 7.23
CA ILE A 222 6.03 16.25 6.93
C ILE A 222 6.70 16.73 8.21
N ASP A 223 7.85 16.14 8.53
CA ASP A 223 8.70 16.49 9.66
C ASP A 223 10.16 16.63 9.20
N ARG A 224 11.07 17.03 10.11
CA ARG A 224 12.51 17.06 9.84
C ARG A 224 13.13 15.70 10.06
N LEU A 225 14.17 15.39 9.27
CA LEU A 225 14.98 14.19 9.43
C LEU A 225 16.43 14.57 9.66
N ASP A 226 17.05 13.98 10.68
CA ASP A 226 18.48 14.09 10.94
C ASP A 226 19.07 12.72 11.35
N HIS A 227 20.36 12.68 11.70
CA HIS A 227 21.05 11.44 12.10
C HIS A 227 20.43 10.76 13.33
N SER A 228 19.73 11.51 14.19
CA SER A 228 19.05 10.97 15.38
C SER A 228 17.70 10.35 15.00
N GLY A 229 17.07 10.87 13.94
CA GLY A 229 15.78 10.39 13.47
C GLY A 229 14.79 11.50 13.09
N ILE A 230 13.50 11.26 13.29
CA ILE A 230 12.45 12.23 12.96
C ILE A 230 12.29 13.22 14.08
N TYR A 231 12.57 14.50 13.79
CA TYR A 231 12.24 15.62 14.67
C TYR A 231 10.84 16.14 14.34
N ASN A 232 9.90 15.87 15.24
CA ASN A 232 8.52 16.31 15.10
C ASN A 232 8.42 17.82 15.40
N VAL A 233 8.05 18.59 14.38
CA VAL A 233 8.05 20.06 14.46
C VAL A 233 7.00 20.63 15.42
N ASP A 234 5.87 19.91 15.62
CA ASP A 234 4.81 20.34 16.54
C ASP A 234 5.17 20.07 17.99
N LYS A 235 5.74 18.89 18.26
CA LYS A 235 6.16 18.44 19.59
C LYS A 235 7.53 18.98 20.00
N LYS A 236 8.30 19.51 19.04
CA LYS A 236 9.68 20.03 19.21
C LYS A 236 10.62 19.00 19.84
N MET A 237 10.52 17.73 19.44
CA MET A 237 11.34 16.63 19.94
C MET A 237 11.49 15.52 18.92
N HIS A 238 12.52 14.72 19.05
CA HIS A 238 12.67 13.48 18.28
C HIS A 238 11.64 12.45 18.71
N THR A 239 10.98 11.82 17.75
CA THR A 239 9.90 10.84 18.00
C THR A 239 10.22 9.45 17.50
N HIS A 240 11.09 9.30 16.50
CA HIS A 240 11.49 8.03 15.91
C HIS A 240 13.00 8.01 15.70
N LYS A 241 13.65 6.98 16.22
CA LYS A 241 15.10 6.80 16.11
C LYS A 241 15.46 6.20 14.76
N LEU A 242 16.34 6.86 14.00
CA LEU A 242 16.80 6.37 12.70
C LEU A 242 17.62 5.08 12.86
N ARG A 243 17.27 4.07 12.06
CA ARG A 243 17.97 2.78 12.04
C ARG A 243 18.74 2.55 10.75
N VAL A 244 18.09 2.75 9.59
CA VAL A 244 18.70 2.53 8.28
C VAL A 244 17.98 3.31 7.22
N ILE A 245 18.71 3.75 6.21
CA ILE A 245 18.19 4.35 4.99
C ILE A 245 18.38 3.35 3.84
N LYS A 246 17.38 3.24 2.97
CA LYS A 246 17.40 2.33 1.83
C LYS A 246 17.10 3.07 0.53
N LYS A 247 17.97 2.86 -0.47
CA LYS A 247 17.71 3.15 -1.86
C LYS A 247 17.06 1.93 -2.49
N VAL A 248 15.79 2.07 -2.92
CA VAL A 248 15.01 0.96 -3.50
C VAL A 248 14.98 1.06 -5.02
N ILE A 249 15.11 2.29 -5.56
CA ILE A 249 15.08 2.61 -7.00
C ILE A 249 16.13 3.65 -7.35
#